data_c3c5bcb063123db9456947b98d6cf214
#
_entry.id   c3c5bcb063123db9456947b98d6cf214
#
_cell.length_a   1.000
_cell.length_b   1.000
_cell.length_c   1.000
_cell.angle_alpha   90.00
_cell.angle_beta   90.00
_cell.angle_gamma   90.00
#
_symmetry.space_group_name_H-M   'P 1'
#
loop_
_entity.id
_entity.type
_entity.pdbx_description
1 polymer ?
#
loop_
_entity_poly.entity_id
_entity_poly.type
_entity_poly.pdbx_seq_one_letter_code
_entity_poly.pdbx_strand_id
1 'polypeptide(L)'
;MKVTYDSWQKQYKTPFGAIQANTLVTWAIAIDQPVQEADLWLTKLNEDPVAYPMNYNKETQVRVGSSGLYNYYFAIKQNNQMFYVDQGLFGQGRLVQDDNNLNQYQLTCYERKVPQVDWYDQGVVYQIFPDRFANGNSHGEVTGRKKNSFLYATEEDTPYYIKNTRGEITRWDFFGGNLAGIRKKIPYLKKLGVTNIYLNPIFLATSNYRYDTVDYMKIDPMLGDEDNLRGLIHDLHQNGMHLLLDGVFNHVVQESIYFQEAIKDKSSHYYSWFNFIDYPEKYQSWWGVSSLLEVNKSNKEYQDFIYGDHGVLAKWTRDQVDGWRLDVADELPMDFLRNIRRRLMK
;
A
#
# COMPACT_ATOMS: atom_id res chain seq x y z
N MET A 1 -17.57 -39.22 4.94
CA MET A 1 -16.26 -38.81 5.47
C MET A 1 -16.34 -37.36 5.88
N LYS A 2 -15.96 -37.03 7.12
CA LYS A 2 -15.80 -35.69 7.61
C LYS A 2 -14.30 -35.42 7.77
N VAL A 3 -13.84 -34.28 7.24
CA VAL A 3 -12.46 -33.85 7.38
C VAL A 3 -12.45 -32.49 8.11
N THR A 4 -11.53 -32.33 9.06
CA THR A 4 -11.33 -31.09 9.79
C THR A 4 -9.90 -30.63 9.60
N TYR A 5 -9.77 -29.43 9.09
CA TYR A 5 -8.53 -28.68 8.95
C TYR A 5 -8.81 -27.21 9.19
N ASP A 6 -7.89 -26.53 9.83
CA ASP A 6 -7.96 -25.07 10.03
C ASP A 6 -6.54 -24.53 10.05
N SER A 7 -6.18 -23.79 8.99
CA SER A 7 -4.85 -23.25 8.81
C SER A 7 -4.44 -22.23 9.88
N TRP A 8 -5.39 -21.73 10.67
CA TRP A 8 -5.16 -20.77 11.76
C TRP A 8 -4.88 -21.45 13.10
N GLN A 9 -5.09 -22.76 13.21
CA GLN A 9 -4.86 -23.52 14.43
C GLN A 9 -3.53 -24.27 14.37
N LYS A 10 -2.69 -24.09 15.40
CA LYS A 10 -1.35 -24.68 15.48
C LYS A 10 -1.35 -26.21 15.42
N GLN A 11 -2.43 -26.85 15.85
CA GLN A 11 -2.56 -28.31 15.79
C GLN A 11 -2.64 -28.85 14.37
N TYR A 12 -3.06 -28.02 13.39
CA TYR A 12 -3.15 -28.41 11.99
C TYR A 12 -2.01 -27.89 11.14
N LYS A 13 -1.41 -26.74 11.50
CA LYS A 13 -0.25 -26.18 10.79
C LYS A 13 0.70 -25.47 11.74
N THR A 14 1.93 -25.93 11.80
CA THR A 14 2.99 -25.35 12.64
C THR A 14 4.30 -25.25 11.87
N PRO A 15 4.99 -24.07 11.81
CA PRO A 15 4.60 -22.77 12.40
C PRO A 15 3.40 -22.14 11.71
N PHE A 16 2.72 -21.24 12.44
CA PHE A 16 1.63 -20.44 11.90
C PHE A 16 2.18 -19.26 11.06
N GLY A 17 1.40 -18.83 10.04
CA GLY A 17 1.70 -17.67 9.20
C GLY A 17 2.84 -17.91 8.21
N ALA A 18 3.55 -16.82 7.85
CA ALA A 18 4.71 -16.88 6.98
C ALA A 18 5.91 -17.52 7.68
N ILE A 19 6.73 -18.23 6.92
CA ILE A 19 7.89 -18.98 7.43
C ILE A 19 9.20 -18.51 6.79
N GLN A 20 10.31 -18.74 7.46
CA GLN A 20 11.63 -18.53 6.86
C GLN A 20 12.04 -19.74 6.01
N ALA A 21 12.81 -19.51 4.95
CA ALA A 21 13.38 -20.58 4.15
C ALA A 21 14.14 -21.60 5.02
N ASN A 22 14.09 -22.86 4.64
CA ASN A 22 14.60 -24.00 5.38
C ASN A 22 13.84 -24.34 6.69
N THR A 23 12.69 -23.75 6.94
CA THR A 23 11.83 -24.11 8.07
C THR A 23 11.18 -25.48 7.84
N LEU A 24 11.18 -26.31 8.87
CA LEU A 24 10.38 -27.52 8.92
C LEU A 24 8.95 -27.15 9.30
N VAL A 25 7.98 -27.46 8.45
CA VAL A 25 6.57 -27.21 8.68
C VAL A 25 5.85 -28.53 8.86
N THR A 26 5.02 -28.62 9.88
CA THR A 26 4.13 -29.76 10.15
C THR A 26 2.72 -29.41 9.69
N TRP A 27 2.11 -30.29 8.91
CA TRP A 27 0.70 -30.27 8.56
C TRP A 27 0.01 -31.49 9.11
N ALA A 28 -1.19 -31.31 9.65
CA ALA A 28 -2.04 -32.39 10.13
C ALA A 28 -3.50 -32.15 9.72
N ILE A 29 -4.25 -33.22 9.43
CA ILE A 29 -5.69 -33.14 9.20
C ILE A 29 -6.40 -34.21 10.05
N ALA A 30 -7.60 -33.92 10.52
CA ALA A 30 -8.41 -34.90 11.22
C ALA A 30 -9.46 -35.48 10.28
N ILE A 31 -9.51 -36.80 10.17
CA ILE A 31 -10.43 -37.55 9.32
C ILE A 31 -11.16 -38.55 10.20
N ASP A 32 -12.50 -38.55 10.17
CA ASP A 32 -13.38 -39.37 11.03
C ASP A 32 -13.50 -40.82 10.59
N GLN A 33 -12.96 -41.20 9.43
CA GLN A 33 -13.06 -42.54 8.83
C GLN A 33 -11.69 -43.00 8.33
N PRO A 34 -11.49 -44.34 8.23
CA PRO A 34 -10.29 -44.88 7.59
C PRO A 34 -10.21 -44.49 6.12
N VAL A 35 -8.99 -44.13 5.68
CA VAL A 35 -8.67 -43.79 4.31
C VAL A 35 -7.47 -44.59 3.82
N GLN A 36 -7.40 -44.82 2.52
CA GLN A 36 -6.33 -45.59 1.88
C GLN A 36 -5.03 -44.77 1.82
N GLU A 37 -5.14 -43.53 1.40
CA GLU A 37 -4.03 -42.59 1.23
C GLU A 37 -4.47 -41.19 1.64
N ALA A 38 -3.54 -40.40 2.14
CA ALA A 38 -3.71 -38.98 2.35
C ALA A 38 -2.37 -38.26 2.08
N ASP A 39 -2.39 -37.27 1.24
CA ASP A 39 -1.20 -36.54 0.81
C ASP A 39 -1.39 -35.05 0.98
N LEU A 40 -0.33 -34.33 1.38
CA LEU A 40 -0.20 -32.90 1.23
C LEU A 40 0.40 -32.61 -0.16
N TRP A 41 -0.30 -31.86 -0.98
CA TRP A 41 0.23 -31.33 -2.22
C TRP A 41 0.73 -29.90 -1.99
N LEU A 42 2.00 -29.66 -2.29
CA LEU A 42 2.66 -28.35 -2.10
C LEU A 42 3.28 -27.94 -3.43
N THR A 43 2.94 -26.73 -3.90
CA THR A 43 3.42 -26.16 -5.16
C THR A 43 4.03 -24.82 -4.91
N LYS A 44 5.30 -24.61 -5.26
CA LYS A 44 5.85 -23.27 -5.32
C LYS A 44 5.41 -22.58 -6.61
N LEU A 45 5.09 -21.31 -6.54
CA LEU A 45 4.61 -20.55 -7.70
C LEU A 45 5.59 -20.67 -8.88
N ASN A 46 5.07 -21.09 -10.05
CA ASN A 46 5.79 -21.38 -11.29
C ASN A 46 6.67 -22.66 -11.24
N GLU A 47 6.46 -23.56 -10.29
CA GLU A 47 7.09 -24.87 -10.22
C GLU A 47 6.03 -25.97 -10.25
N ASP A 48 6.43 -27.22 -10.50
CA ASP A 48 5.51 -28.36 -10.49
C ASP A 48 5.08 -28.72 -9.08
N PRO A 49 3.84 -29.24 -8.89
CA PRO A 49 3.34 -29.69 -7.60
C PRO A 49 4.08 -30.94 -7.10
N VAL A 50 4.35 -30.99 -5.81
CA VAL A 50 4.99 -32.12 -5.14
C VAL A 50 4.06 -32.67 -4.08
N ALA A 51 3.82 -33.99 -4.12
CA ALA A 51 3.03 -34.72 -3.12
C ALA A 51 3.91 -35.20 -1.96
N TYR A 52 3.44 -34.99 -0.74
CA TYR A 52 4.07 -35.44 0.50
C TYR A 52 3.10 -36.34 1.25
N PRO A 53 3.37 -37.67 1.31
CA PRO A 53 2.51 -38.62 2.01
C PRO A 53 2.35 -38.27 3.50
N MET A 54 1.14 -38.41 3.99
CA MET A 54 0.85 -38.24 5.41
C MET A 54 0.92 -39.58 6.12
N ASN A 55 1.45 -39.60 7.33
CA ASN A 55 1.57 -40.79 8.17
C ASN A 55 0.19 -41.33 8.65
N TYR A 56 0.21 -42.39 9.47
CA TYR A 56 -1.00 -42.98 10.05
C TYR A 56 -1.86 -41.99 10.82
N ASN A 57 -1.24 -41.04 11.51
CA ASN A 57 -1.93 -39.97 12.27
C ASN A 57 -2.44 -38.82 11.37
N LYS A 58 -2.29 -38.93 10.04
CA LYS A 58 -2.65 -37.90 9.06
C LYS A 58 -1.83 -36.62 9.27
N GLU A 59 -0.54 -36.78 9.50
CA GLU A 59 0.44 -35.74 9.71
C GLU A 59 1.61 -35.91 8.73
N THR A 60 2.16 -34.81 8.22
CA THR A 60 3.39 -34.80 7.43
C THR A 60 4.26 -33.61 7.81
N GLN A 61 5.57 -33.77 7.64
CA GLN A 61 6.56 -32.72 7.90
C GLN A 61 7.36 -32.46 6.64
N VAL A 62 7.37 -31.22 6.19
CA VAL A 62 8.10 -30.81 5.00
C VAL A 62 9.05 -29.66 5.32
N ARG A 63 10.30 -29.81 4.93
CA ARG A 63 11.27 -28.71 4.97
C ARG A 63 11.08 -27.83 3.73
N VAL A 64 10.53 -26.64 3.92
CA VAL A 64 10.33 -25.67 2.84
C VAL A 64 11.64 -24.95 2.58
N GLY A 65 12.35 -25.36 1.52
CA GLY A 65 13.77 -25.03 1.33
C GLY A 65 14.07 -23.63 0.80
N SER A 66 13.21 -23.06 -0.05
CA SER A 66 13.47 -21.77 -0.72
C SER A 66 12.38 -20.75 -0.48
N SER A 67 12.75 -19.47 -0.55
CA SER A 67 11.80 -18.38 -0.47
C SER A 67 10.89 -18.32 -1.70
N GLY A 68 9.65 -17.87 -1.50
CA GLY A 68 8.62 -17.73 -2.53
C GLY A 68 7.21 -17.85 -1.98
N LEU A 69 6.26 -17.80 -2.88
CA LEU A 69 4.87 -18.10 -2.60
C LEU A 69 4.61 -19.58 -2.92
N TYR A 70 4.03 -20.28 -1.98
CA TYR A 70 3.60 -21.65 -2.14
C TYR A 70 2.08 -21.75 -2.02
N ASN A 71 1.50 -22.66 -2.78
CA ASN A 71 0.11 -23.08 -2.66
C ASN A 71 0.05 -24.52 -2.21
N TYR A 72 -0.97 -24.87 -1.41
CA TYR A 72 -1.13 -26.25 -0.96
C TYR A 72 -2.59 -26.63 -0.75
N TYR A 73 -2.84 -27.93 -0.84
CA TYR A 73 -4.11 -28.60 -0.55
C TYR A 73 -3.84 -30.03 -0.11
N PHE A 74 -4.85 -30.73 0.35
CA PHE A 74 -4.73 -32.16 0.68
C PHE A 74 -5.53 -33.00 -0.30
N ALA A 75 -4.99 -34.14 -0.67
CA ALA A 75 -5.67 -35.15 -1.46
C ALA A 75 -5.87 -36.42 -0.61
N ILE A 76 -7.06 -37.00 -0.62
CA ILE A 76 -7.46 -38.14 0.21
C ILE A 76 -8.09 -39.18 -0.69
N LYS A 77 -7.61 -40.43 -0.61
CA LYS A 77 -8.19 -41.55 -1.32
C LYS A 77 -8.98 -42.44 -0.36
N GLN A 78 -10.28 -42.57 -0.62
CA GLN A 78 -11.18 -43.44 0.13
C GLN A 78 -12.06 -44.25 -0.83
N ASN A 79 -12.15 -45.56 -0.65
CA ASN A 79 -12.93 -46.48 -1.51
C ASN A 79 -12.64 -46.32 -3.01
N ASN A 80 -11.35 -46.11 -3.37
CA ASN A 80 -10.87 -45.85 -4.73
C ASN A 80 -11.40 -44.53 -5.35
N GLN A 81 -11.96 -43.62 -4.56
CA GLN A 81 -12.36 -42.30 -4.96
C GLN A 81 -11.39 -41.26 -4.36
N MET A 82 -11.11 -40.22 -5.14
CA MET A 82 -10.31 -39.10 -4.68
C MET A 82 -11.20 -37.99 -4.14
N PHE A 83 -10.77 -37.42 -3.04
CA PHE A 83 -11.34 -36.21 -2.40
C PHE A 83 -10.22 -35.22 -2.14
N TYR A 84 -10.56 -33.97 -2.14
CA TYR A 84 -9.60 -32.89 -1.89
C TYR A 84 -10.07 -32.02 -0.74
N VAL A 85 -9.13 -31.46 0.02
CA VAL A 85 -9.40 -30.47 1.06
C VAL A 85 -8.74 -29.18 0.64
N ASP A 86 -9.55 -28.24 0.25
CA ASP A 86 -9.15 -26.90 -0.16
C ASP A 86 -9.57 -25.83 0.87
N GLN A 87 -9.20 -24.58 0.63
CA GLN A 87 -9.49 -23.46 1.51
C GLN A 87 -10.97 -23.06 1.41
N GLY A 88 -11.68 -23.22 2.51
CA GLY A 88 -13.00 -22.66 2.76
C GLY A 88 -12.91 -21.26 3.42
N LEU A 89 -13.97 -20.89 4.14
CA LEU A 89 -14.02 -19.61 4.85
C LEU A 89 -13.14 -19.64 6.10
N PHE A 90 -12.52 -18.50 6.41
CA PHE A 90 -11.75 -18.29 7.67
C PHE A 90 -10.67 -19.35 7.94
N GLY A 91 -9.98 -19.82 6.90
CA GLY A 91 -8.89 -20.79 7.05
C GLY A 91 -9.33 -22.23 7.23
N GLN A 92 -10.62 -22.52 7.33
CA GLN A 92 -11.18 -23.85 7.47
C GLN A 92 -11.07 -24.67 6.17
N GLY A 93 -10.94 -25.97 6.30
CA GLY A 93 -10.94 -26.91 5.17
C GLY A 93 -12.33 -27.18 4.62
N ARG A 94 -12.43 -27.21 3.30
CA ARG A 94 -13.62 -27.61 2.57
C ARG A 94 -13.33 -28.91 1.80
N LEU A 95 -14.14 -29.92 2.01
CA LEU A 95 -14.03 -31.19 1.28
C LEU A 95 -14.73 -31.08 -0.08
N VAL A 96 -14.00 -31.39 -1.16
CA VAL A 96 -14.51 -31.37 -2.56
C VAL A 96 -14.09 -32.63 -3.30
N GLN A 97 -14.78 -32.96 -4.39
CA GLN A 97 -14.50 -34.14 -5.23
C GLN A 97 -13.84 -33.80 -6.56
N ASP A 98 -13.84 -32.51 -6.95
CA ASP A 98 -13.28 -32.05 -8.21
C ASP A 98 -11.99 -31.26 -7.93
N ASP A 99 -10.93 -31.53 -8.68
CA ASP A 99 -9.63 -30.85 -8.58
C ASP A 99 -9.45 -29.70 -9.57
N ASN A 100 -10.37 -29.52 -10.52
CA ASN A 100 -10.22 -28.54 -11.59
C ASN A 100 -10.21 -27.07 -11.11
N ASN A 101 -10.78 -26.76 -9.95
CA ASN A 101 -10.90 -25.40 -9.42
C ASN A 101 -10.70 -25.35 -7.90
N LEU A 102 -9.61 -25.94 -7.41
CA LEU A 102 -9.29 -25.92 -5.98
C LEU A 102 -8.91 -24.49 -5.52
N ASN A 103 -9.56 -24.03 -4.47
CA ASN A 103 -9.16 -22.85 -3.75
C ASN A 103 -8.00 -23.19 -2.81
N GLN A 104 -6.77 -23.16 -3.31
CA GLN A 104 -5.60 -23.61 -2.57
C GLN A 104 -5.24 -22.66 -1.43
N TYR A 105 -4.74 -23.22 -0.32
CA TYR A 105 -4.14 -22.44 0.76
C TYR A 105 -2.84 -21.83 0.29
N GLN A 106 -2.49 -20.67 0.83
CA GLN A 106 -1.21 -20.01 0.56
C GLN A 106 -0.25 -20.12 1.75
N LEU A 107 1.03 -20.29 1.45
CA LEU A 107 2.13 -20.23 2.40
C LEU A 107 3.23 -19.31 1.84
N THR A 108 3.48 -18.21 2.53
CA THR A 108 4.59 -17.32 2.21
C THR A 108 5.87 -17.82 2.90
N CYS A 109 6.93 -18.05 2.10
CA CYS A 109 8.25 -18.37 2.59
C CYS A 109 9.21 -17.23 2.28
N TYR A 110 9.84 -16.64 3.31
CA TYR A 110 10.79 -15.53 3.17
C TYR A 110 12.22 -15.99 3.43
N GLU A 111 13.19 -15.36 2.79
CA GLU A 111 14.58 -15.72 2.94
C GLU A 111 15.21 -15.16 4.21
N ARG A 112 14.92 -13.88 4.51
CA ARG A 112 15.40 -13.20 5.72
C ARG A 112 14.24 -12.54 6.45
N LYS A 113 14.26 -12.64 7.78
CA LYS A 113 13.38 -11.84 8.61
C LYS A 113 13.69 -10.36 8.36
N VAL A 114 12.67 -9.61 8.03
CA VAL A 114 12.78 -8.16 7.92
C VAL A 114 12.97 -7.58 9.32
N PRO A 115 13.89 -6.62 9.51
CA PRO A 115 13.96 -5.88 10.77
C PRO A 115 12.58 -5.31 11.11
N GLN A 116 12.15 -5.52 12.33
CA GLN A 116 10.94 -4.90 12.85
C GLN A 116 11.21 -3.41 13.08
N VAL A 117 10.18 -2.61 12.83
CA VAL A 117 10.19 -1.17 13.11
C VAL A 117 9.29 -0.97 14.32
N ASP A 118 9.85 -1.09 15.51
CA ASP A 118 9.11 -1.18 16.78
C ASP A 118 8.13 -0.04 16.97
N TRP A 119 8.51 1.20 16.64
CA TRP A 119 7.61 2.34 16.75
C TRP A 119 6.37 2.24 15.85
N TYR A 120 6.49 1.52 14.71
CA TYR A 120 5.36 1.29 13.81
C TYR A 120 4.57 0.04 14.20
N ASP A 121 5.26 -1.09 14.43
CA ASP A 121 4.63 -2.39 14.68
C ASP A 121 3.83 -2.41 16.01
N GLN A 122 4.25 -1.61 17.00
CA GLN A 122 3.60 -1.50 18.32
C GLN A 122 2.79 -0.21 18.47
N GLY A 123 2.73 0.60 17.41
CA GLY A 123 2.13 1.91 17.45
C GLY A 123 0.66 1.97 17.04
N VAL A 124 0.03 3.10 17.31
CA VAL A 124 -1.30 3.47 16.82
C VAL A 124 -1.15 4.52 15.72
N VAL A 125 -1.50 4.15 14.49
CA VAL A 125 -1.47 5.06 13.35
C VAL A 125 -2.78 5.81 13.24
N TYR A 126 -2.72 7.14 13.19
CA TYR A 126 -3.87 8.01 12.99
C TYR A 126 -3.74 8.73 11.64
N GLN A 127 -4.66 8.47 10.73
CA GLN A 127 -4.71 9.15 9.44
C GLN A 127 -5.31 10.55 9.58
N ILE A 128 -4.67 11.54 8.98
CA ILE A 128 -5.14 12.92 8.94
C ILE A 128 -5.34 13.35 7.49
N PHE A 129 -6.52 13.85 7.18
CA PHE A 129 -6.80 14.65 6.00
C PHE A 129 -6.52 16.12 6.33
N PRO A 130 -5.35 16.70 5.93
CA PRO A 130 -4.89 17.99 6.47
C PRO A 130 -5.87 19.12 6.28
N ASP A 131 -6.51 19.22 5.12
CA ASP A 131 -7.51 20.28 4.81
C ASP A 131 -8.70 20.28 5.77
N ARG A 132 -9.07 19.10 6.31
CA ARG A 132 -10.28 18.88 7.11
C ARG A 132 -10.02 18.79 8.61
N PHE A 133 -8.77 18.91 9.06
CA PHE A 133 -8.42 18.56 10.44
C PHE A 133 -8.38 19.77 11.36
N ALA A 134 -7.53 20.77 11.07
CA ALA A 134 -7.43 22.00 11.87
C ALA A 134 -6.67 23.09 11.13
N ASN A 135 -7.11 24.36 11.28
CA ASN A 135 -6.35 25.52 10.86
C ASN A 135 -5.52 26.05 12.04
N GLY A 136 -4.21 26.20 11.83
CA GLY A 136 -3.28 26.69 12.86
C GLY A 136 -2.93 28.17 12.78
N ASN A 137 -3.42 28.89 11.77
CA ASN A 137 -3.18 30.31 11.63
C ASN A 137 -3.91 31.12 12.71
N SER A 138 -3.34 32.25 13.10
CA SER A 138 -3.79 32.99 14.30
C SER A 138 -5.21 33.55 14.18
N HIS A 139 -5.63 33.87 12.97
CA HIS A 139 -6.96 34.44 12.69
C HIS A 139 -7.79 33.52 11.78
N GLY A 140 -7.37 32.24 11.62
CA GLY A 140 -8.06 31.31 10.74
C GLY A 140 -7.87 31.58 9.24
N GLU A 141 -6.96 32.47 8.87
CA GLU A 141 -6.68 32.81 7.48
C GLU A 141 -6.16 31.59 6.71
N VAL A 142 -6.51 31.50 5.42
CA VAL A 142 -6.03 30.47 4.49
C VAL A 142 -5.13 31.11 3.46
N THR A 143 -3.84 30.78 3.52
CA THR A 143 -2.82 31.25 2.58
C THR A 143 -2.75 30.39 1.34
N GLY A 144 -2.07 30.83 0.29
CA GLY A 144 -1.80 30.03 -0.91
C GLY A 144 -3.04 29.54 -1.68
N ARG A 145 -4.17 30.24 -1.56
CA ARG A 145 -5.44 29.85 -2.18
C ARG A 145 -5.32 29.62 -3.68
N LYS A 146 -5.91 28.54 -4.14
CA LYS A 146 -5.95 28.18 -5.56
C LYS A 146 -6.99 29.03 -6.31
N LYS A 147 -6.73 29.33 -7.58
CA LYS A 147 -7.57 30.18 -8.42
C LYS A 147 -9.02 29.66 -8.51
N ASN A 148 -9.19 28.35 -8.66
CA ASN A 148 -10.50 27.70 -8.80
C ASN A 148 -10.89 26.99 -7.50
N SER A 149 -10.90 27.72 -6.37
CA SER A 149 -11.24 27.19 -5.07
C SER A 149 -12.28 28.05 -4.36
N PHE A 150 -13.00 27.47 -3.42
CA PHE A 150 -13.79 28.17 -2.44
C PHE A 150 -13.53 27.59 -1.05
N LEU A 151 -13.78 28.39 -0.03
CA LEU A 151 -13.61 28.01 1.37
C LEU A 151 -14.98 27.89 2.04
N TYR A 152 -15.13 26.87 2.87
CA TYR A 152 -16.25 26.80 3.80
C TYR A 152 -16.06 27.79 4.95
N ALA A 153 -17.18 28.29 5.46
CA ALA A 153 -17.15 29.27 6.55
C ALA A 153 -16.93 28.59 7.90
N THR A 154 -17.44 27.37 8.07
CA THR A 154 -17.38 26.61 9.33
C THR A 154 -17.00 25.15 9.09
N GLU A 155 -16.53 24.47 10.14
CA GLU A 155 -16.24 23.04 10.11
C GLU A 155 -17.49 22.17 9.96
N GLU A 156 -18.69 22.75 10.19
CA GLU A 156 -19.99 22.07 10.14
C GLU A 156 -20.62 22.11 8.75
N ASP A 157 -20.05 22.88 7.83
CA ASP A 157 -20.56 22.99 6.46
C ASP A 157 -20.47 21.63 5.74
N THR A 158 -21.52 21.28 4.99
CA THR A 158 -21.55 20.05 4.21
C THR A 158 -20.74 20.18 2.93
N PRO A 159 -19.72 19.36 2.70
CA PRO A 159 -18.93 19.39 1.47
C PRO A 159 -19.79 19.12 0.22
N TYR A 160 -19.56 19.89 -0.84
CA TYR A 160 -20.13 19.60 -2.16
C TYR A 160 -19.20 20.09 -3.27
N TYR A 161 -19.34 19.51 -4.45
CA TYR A 161 -18.55 19.88 -5.62
C TYR A 161 -19.36 20.78 -6.56
N ILE A 162 -18.73 21.88 -6.99
CA ILE A 162 -19.27 22.72 -8.07
C ILE A 162 -18.87 22.09 -9.40
N LYS A 163 -19.88 21.65 -10.17
CA LYS A 163 -19.70 20.93 -11.44
C LYS A 163 -20.29 21.72 -12.59
N ASN A 164 -19.73 21.49 -13.78
CA ASN A 164 -20.31 21.94 -15.04
C ASN A 164 -21.43 20.99 -15.51
N THR A 165 -22.04 21.30 -16.67
CA THR A 165 -23.12 20.50 -17.26
C THR A 165 -22.70 19.09 -17.69
N ARG A 166 -21.40 18.81 -17.79
CA ARG A 166 -20.84 17.49 -18.09
C ARG A 166 -20.49 16.69 -16.84
N GLY A 167 -20.74 17.24 -15.64
CA GLY A 167 -20.43 16.60 -14.36
C GLY A 167 -18.97 16.76 -13.92
N GLU A 168 -18.14 17.52 -14.63
CA GLU A 168 -16.76 17.79 -14.29
C GLU A 168 -16.66 18.83 -13.17
N ILE A 169 -15.77 18.62 -12.20
CA ILE A 169 -15.55 19.55 -11.10
C ILE A 169 -14.84 20.80 -11.63
N THR A 170 -15.47 21.95 -11.44
CA THR A 170 -14.95 23.25 -11.88
C THR A 170 -14.36 24.10 -10.77
N ARG A 171 -14.70 23.79 -9.53
CA ARG A 171 -14.12 24.42 -8.33
C ARG A 171 -13.98 23.39 -7.22
N TRP A 172 -12.80 23.39 -6.62
CA TRP A 172 -12.50 22.57 -5.45
C TRP A 172 -12.88 23.29 -4.17
N ASP A 173 -13.42 22.54 -3.23
CA ASP A 173 -13.82 22.98 -1.90
C ASP A 173 -12.71 22.75 -0.90
N PHE A 174 -12.53 23.67 0.04
CA PHE A 174 -11.52 23.56 1.10
C PHE A 174 -12.10 24.05 2.42
N PHE A 175 -11.62 23.46 3.52
CA PHE A 175 -11.89 23.92 4.88
C PHE A 175 -10.71 24.74 5.44
N GLY A 176 -9.55 24.62 4.82
CA GLY A 176 -8.38 25.42 5.15
C GLY A 176 -7.54 24.91 6.32
N GLY A 177 -7.70 23.65 6.69
CA GLY A 177 -6.78 22.98 7.60
C GLY A 177 -5.36 22.95 7.04
N ASN A 178 -4.33 22.97 7.91
CA ASN A 178 -2.94 23.10 7.52
C ASN A 178 -1.97 22.41 8.52
N LEU A 179 -0.67 22.34 8.16
CA LEU A 179 0.36 21.72 8.99
C LEU A 179 0.50 22.36 10.37
N ALA A 180 0.34 23.69 10.45
CA ALA A 180 0.36 24.40 11.72
C ALA A 180 -0.81 24.01 12.63
N GLY A 181 -1.98 23.72 12.04
CA GLY A 181 -3.13 23.22 12.78
C GLY A 181 -2.91 21.82 13.34
N ILE A 182 -2.34 20.93 12.53
CA ILE A 182 -1.95 19.59 13.00
C ILE A 182 -0.97 19.68 14.17
N ARG A 183 0.04 20.56 14.05
CA ARG A 183 1.03 20.82 15.09
C ARG A 183 0.38 21.26 16.41
N LYS A 184 -0.60 22.17 16.37
CA LYS A 184 -1.36 22.61 17.55
C LYS A 184 -2.19 21.48 18.19
N LYS A 185 -2.57 20.46 17.42
CA LYS A 185 -3.37 19.32 17.88
C LYS A 185 -2.52 18.14 18.43
N ILE A 186 -1.19 18.23 18.45
CA ILE A 186 -0.33 17.18 19.02
C ILE A 186 -0.74 16.78 20.46
N PRO A 187 -1.05 17.70 21.39
CA PRO A 187 -1.48 17.31 22.72
C PRO A 187 -2.78 16.48 22.73
N TYR A 188 -3.72 16.81 21.84
CA TYR A 188 -4.95 16.03 21.66
C TYR A 188 -4.65 14.61 21.12
N LEU A 189 -3.83 14.50 20.09
CA LEU A 189 -3.43 13.22 19.49
C LEU A 189 -2.69 12.34 20.51
N LYS A 190 -1.80 12.93 21.30
CA LYS A 190 -1.08 12.24 22.37
C LYS A 190 -2.04 11.71 23.44
N LYS A 191 -3.04 12.51 23.86
CA LYS A 191 -4.08 12.09 24.81
C LYS A 191 -4.93 10.94 24.27
N LEU A 192 -5.10 10.88 22.94
CA LEU A 192 -5.83 9.79 22.26
C LEU A 192 -4.98 8.49 22.18
N GLY A 193 -3.70 8.55 22.51
CA GLY A 193 -2.78 7.40 22.43
C GLY A 193 -2.16 7.19 21.04
N VAL A 194 -2.23 8.20 20.18
CA VAL A 194 -1.61 8.15 18.84
C VAL A 194 -0.09 8.22 18.98
N THR A 195 0.60 7.32 18.29
CA THR A 195 2.07 7.28 18.22
C THR A 195 2.60 7.60 16.83
N ASN A 196 1.79 7.41 15.81
CA ASN A 196 2.18 7.62 14.43
C ASN A 196 1.09 8.41 13.68
N ILE A 197 1.47 9.43 12.97
CA ILE A 197 0.58 10.19 12.10
C ILE A 197 0.86 9.79 10.65
N TYR A 198 -0.17 9.44 9.91
CA TYR A 198 -0.15 9.36 8.47
C TYR A 198 -0.93 10.54 7.88
N LEU A 199 -0.25 11.37 7.08
CA LEU A 199 -0.89 12.46 6.36
C LEU A 199 -1.33 12.01 4.97
N ASN A 200 -2.58 12.27 4.60
CA ASN A 200 -2.96 12.31 3.20
C ASN A 200 -2.02 13.25 2.44
N PRO A 201 -1.90 13.16 1.09
CA PRO A 201 -0.89 13.88 0.34
C PRO A 201 -0.78 15.36 0.70
N ILE A 202 0.45 15.86 0.83
CA ILE A 202 0.75 17.24 1.20
C ILE A 202 1.45 18.03 0.08
N PHE A 203 1.83 17.36 -1.02
CA PHE A 203 2.52 18.00 -2.12
C PHE A 203 1.59 18.88 -2.93
N LEU A 204 2.19 19.82 -3.69
CA LEU A 204 1.44 20.72 -4.56
C LEU A 204 0.53 19.91 -5.50
N ALA A 205 -0.76 20.22 -5.45
CA ALA A 205 -1.81 19.50 -6.17
C ALA A 205 -2.95 20.43 -6.59
N THR A 206 -3.92 19.96 -7.35
CA THR A 206 -5.09 20.75 -7.77
C THR A 206 -6.23 20.66 -6.77
N SER A 207 -6.53 19.45 -6.29
CA SER A 207 -7.67 19.18 -5.42
C SER A 207 -7.36 19.39 -3.93
N ASN A 208 -8.40 19.26 -3.11
CA ASN A 208 -8.30 19.32 -1.65
C ASN A 208 -7.66 18.06 -1.05
N TYR A 209 -7.86 16.88 -1.67
CA TYR A 209 -7.31 15.60 -1.20
C TYR A 209 -5.88 15.33 -1.70
N ARG A 210 -5.41 16.07 -2.69
CA ARG A 210 -4.01 16.12 -3.19
C ARG A 210 -3.43 14.82 -3.75
N TYR A 211 -4.28 13.84 -4.10
CA TYR A 211 -3.83 12.65 -4.85
C TYR A 211 -3.52 12.96 -6.32
N ASP A 212 -3.83 14.16 -6.78
CA ASP A 212 -3.58 14.72 -8.10
C ASP A 212 -2.34 15.63 -8.06
N THR A 213 -1.16 15.02 -7.88
CA THR A 213 0.10 15.75 -7.68
C THR A 213 0.51 16.58 -8.90
N VAL A 214 0.82 17.85 -8.66
CA VAL A 214 1.40 18.80 -9.62
C VAL A 214 2.93 18.83 -9.53
N ASP A 215 3.47 18.84 -8.30
CA ASP A 215 4.92 18.89 -8.06
C ASP A 215 5.26 18.19 -6.74
N TYR A 216 5.99 17.07 -6.81
CA TYR A 216 6.43 16.31 -5.65
C TYR A 216 7.50 17.00 -4.80
N MET A 217 8.15 18.03 -5.37
CA MET A 217 9.25 18.73 -4.71
C MET A 217 8.79 19.95 -3.92
N LYS A 218 7.46 20.21 -3.89
CA LYS A 218 6.87 21.34 -3.17
C LYS A 218 5.71 20.91 -2.30
N ILE A 219 5.62 21.50 -1.11
CA ILE A 219 4.41 21.40 -0.28
C ILE A 219 3.33 22.31 -0.89
N ASP A 220 2.08 21.88 -0.79
CA ASP A 220 0.92 22.69 -1.21
C ASP A 220 0.85 23.97 -0.34
N PRO A 221 0.87 25.17 -0.94
CA PRO A 221 0.90 26.42 -0.18
C PRO A 221 -0.31 26.66 0.74
N MET A 222 -1.43 25.95 0.50
CA MET A 222 -2.57 25.99 1.41
C MET A 222 -2.30 25.25 2.72
N LEU A 223 -1.36 24.30 2.72
CA LEU A 223 -0.95 23.55 3.91
C LEU A 223 0.19 24.21 4.67
N GLY A 224 0.95 25.09 4.00
CA GLY A 224 2.14 25.73 4.53
C GLY A 224 3.35 25.51 3.63
N ASP A 225 4.53 25.44 4.23
CA ASP A 225 5.83 25.31 3.58
C ASP A 225 6.72 24.25 4.24
N GLU A 226 7.96 24.14 3.79
CA GLU A 226 8.93 23.18 4.34
C GLU A 226 9.28 23.46 5.81
N ASP A 227 9.28 24.75 6.24
CA ASP A 227 9.53 25.10 7.64
C ASP A 227 8.37 24.67 8.54
N ASN A 228 7.13 24.77 8.05
CA ASN A 228 5.97 24.26 8.75
C ASN A 228 6.04 22.73 8.91
N LEU A 229 6.48 22.00 7.87
CA LEU A 229 6.66 20.55 7.94
C LEU A 229 7.77 20.18 8.92
N ARG A 230 8.95 20.82 8.82
CA ARG A 230 10.07 20.57 9.75
C ARG A 230 9.68 20.85 11.20
N GLY A 231 8.94 21.94 11.43
CA GLY A 231 8.43 22.27 12.76
C GLY A 231 7.43 21.24 13.30
N LEU A 232 6.55 20.72 12.44
CA LEU A 232 5.62 19.63 12.80
C LEU A 232 6.40 18.37 13.17
N ILE A 233 7.35 17.92 12.33
CA ILE A 233 8.17 16.74 12.58
C ILE A 233 8.95 16.87 13.90
N HIS A 234 9.61 18.00 14.10
CA HIS A 234 10.34 18.26 15.34
C HIS A 234 9.44 18.08 16.58
N ASP A 235 8.27 18.69 16.58
CA ASP A 235 7.37 18.64 17.73
C ASP A 235 6.76 17.23 17.92
N LEU A 236 6.51 16.49 16.81
CA LEU A 236 6.10 15.09 16.89
C LEU A 236 7.17 14.23 17.58
N HIS A 237 8.42 14.34 17.13
CA HIS A 237 9.55 13.61 17.70
C HIS A 237 9.76 13.93 19.19
N GLN A 238 9.64 15.21 19.59
CA GLN A 238 9.70 15.62 21.00
C GLN A 238 8.58 14.97 21.84
N ASN A 239 7.49 14.55 21.23
CA ASN A 239 6.39 13.88 21.90
C ASN A 239 6.41 12.35 21.73
N GLY A 240 7.48 11.77 21.16
CA GLY A 240 7.62 10.34 20.91
C GLY A 240 6.67 9.84 19.81
N MET A 241 6.31 10.70 18.87
CA MET A 241 5.42 10.42 17.75
C MET A 241 6.20 10.48 16.43
N HIS A 242 5.71 9.76 15.42
CA HIS A 242 6.34 9.64 14.10
C HIS A 242 5.42 10.10 12.98
N LEU A 243 6.01 10.50 11.84
CA LEU A 243 5.29 10.99 10.68
C LEU A 243 5.51 10.12 9.43
N LEU A 244 4.40 9.69 8.83
CA LEU A 244 4.37 9.05 7.51
C LEU A 244 3.75 10.00 6.49
N LEU A 245 4.40 10.14 5.33
CA LEU A 245 3.84 10.83 4.17
C LEU A 245 3.21 9.87 3.17
N ASP A 246 2.33 10.40 2.33
CA ASP A 246 1.71 9.65 1.24
C ASP A 246 2.53 9.77 -0.04
N GLY A 247 2.94 8.65 -0.60
CA GLY A 247 3.67 8.54 -1.86
C GLY A 247 2.74 8.14 -3.00
N VAL A 248 2.17 9.10 -3.70
CA VAL A 248 1.31 8.91 -4.87
C VAL A 248 2.18 8.80 -6.12
N PHE A 249 2.84 7.67 -6.33
CA PHE A 249 3.85 7.51 -7.39
C PHE A 249 3.33 6.78 -8.64
N ASN A 250 2.04 6.48 -8.70
CA ASN A 250 1.43 5.79 -9.83
C ASN A 250 0.99 6.74 -10.95
N HIS A 251 0.57 7.94 -10.61
CA HIS A 251 -0.01 8.92 -11.53
C HIS A 251 0.26 10.36 -11.08
N VAL A 252 0.06 11.29 -12.02
CA VAL A 252 0.08 12.74 -11.78
C VAL A 252 -1.13 13.38 -12.43
N VAL A 253 -1.46 14.61 -12.04
CA VAL A 253 -2.53 15.36 -12.70
C VAL A 253 -2.07 15.96 -14.05
N GLN A 254 -3.02 16.27 -14.92
CA GLN A 254 -2.73 16.89 -16.22
C GLN A 254 -1.98 18.23 -16.09
N GLU A 255 -2.22 19.00 -15.03
CA GLU A 255 -1.52 20.25 -14.71
C GLU A 255 -0.12 20.05 -14.12
N SER A 256 0.32 18.81 -13.92
CA SER A 256 1.66 18.49 -13.42
C SER A 256 2.74 19.17 -14.27
N ILE A 257 3.72 19.76 -13.60
CA ILE A 257 4.86 20.41 -14.27
C ILE A 257 5.60 19.44 -15.20
N TYR A 258 5.67 18.17 -14.81
CA TYR A 258 6.32 17.09 -15.59
C TYR A 258 5.56 16.80 -16.88
N PHE A 259 4.23 16.66 -16.80
CA PHE A 259 3.41 16.39 -17.96
C PHE A 259 3.29 17.62 -18.87
N GLN A 260 3.14 18.81 -18.29
CA GLN A 260 3.06 20.05 -19.06
C GLN A 260 4.33 20.31 -19.87
N GLU A 261 5.49 19.92 -19.42
CA GLU A 261 6.72 19.95 -20.23
C GLU A 261 6.77 18.84 -21.27
N ALA A 262 6.34 17.63 -20.93
CA ALA A 262 6.31 16.49 -21.84
C ALA A 262 5.44 16.72 -23.08
N ILE A 263 4.29 17.41 -22.94
CA ILE A 263 3.39 17.70 -24.08
C ILE A 263 3.83 18.87 -24.96
N LYS A 264 4.75 19.73 -24.49
CA LYS A 264 5.27 20.86 -25.27
C LYS A 264 6.35 20.42 -26.26
N ASP A 265 7.17 19.46 -25.88
CA ASP A 265 8.33 19.04 -26.66
C ASP A 265 8.67 17.57 -26.42
N LYS A 266 8.73 16.79 -27.48
CA LYS A 266 9.17 15.38 -27.46
C LYS A 266 10.62 15.22 -27.00
N SER A 267 11.45 16.23 -27.09
CA SER A 267 12.83 16.24 -26.57
C SER A 267 12.91 16.53 -25.06
N SER A 268 11.77 16.84 -24.43
CA SER A 268 11.72 17.07 -22.98
C SER A 268 12.21 15.83 -22.23
N HIS A 269 12.98 16.07 -21.16
CA HIS A 269 13.40 15.09 -20.18
C HIS A 269 12.23 14.24 -19.64
N TYR A 270 11.04 14.82 -19.54
CA TYR A 270 9.85 14.16 -19.01
C TYR A 270 9.01 13.40 -20.07
N TYR A 271 9.33 13.52 -21.37
CA TYR A 271 8.51 12.88 -22.42
C TYR A 271 8.39 11.37 -22.20
N SER A 272 9.50 10.70 -21.89
CA SER A 272 9.55 9.25 -21.69
C SER A 272 8.90 8.76 -20.37
N TRP A 273 8.49 9.68 -19.49
CA TRP A 273 7.76 9.35 -18.27
C TRP A 273 6.31 8.97 -18.53
N PHE A 274 5.77 9.33 -19.69
CA PHE A 274 4.38 9.11 -20.05
C PHE A 274 4.25 8.24 -21.30
N ASN A 275 3.19 7.44 -21.36
CA ASN A 275 2.88 6.61 -22.51
C ASN A 275 1.89 7.35 -23.41
N PHE A 276 2.39 8.00 -24.48
CA PHE A 276 1.56 8.63 -25.47
C PHE A 276 1.06 7.59 -26.49
N ILE A 277 -0.25 7.58 -26.76
CA ILE A 277 -0.90 6.77 -27.79
C ILE A 277 -0.91 7.54 -29.11
N ASP A 278 -1.22 8.85 -29.03
CA ASP A 278 -1.18 9.78 -30.16
C ASP A 278 -0.78 11.16 -29.59
N TYR A 279 0.46 11.55 -29.84
CA TYR A 279 1.06 12.73 -29.23
C TYR A 279 0.60 14.03 -29.88
N PRO A 280 0.30 15.08 -29.11
CA PRO A 280 0.26 15.13 -27.63
C PRO A 280 -1.13 14.81 -27.03
N GLU A 281 -2.15 14.53 -27.87
CA GLU A 281 -3.56 14.57 -27.49
C GLU A 281 -4.03 13.31 -26.76
N LYS A 282 -3.40 12.13 -27.03
CA LYS A 282 -3.82 10.86 -26.45
C LYS A 282 -2.68 10.20 -25.67
N TYR A 283 -2.97 9.89 -24.44
CA TYR A 283 -2.02 9.30 -23.49
C TYR A 283 -2.71 8.31 -22.55
N GLN A 284 -1.93 7.46 -21.94
CA GLN A 284 -2.43 6.51 -20.94
C GLN A 284 -2.83 7.27 -19.67
N SER A 285 -4.07 7.06 -19.23
CA SER A 285 -4.60 7.61 -17.98
C SER A 285 -4.94 6.50 -17.00
N TRP A 286 -4.85 6.80 -15.69
CA TRP A 286 -5.19 5.88 -14.64
C TRP A 286 -6.69 5.60 -14.64
N TRP A 287 -7.08 4.34 -14.83
CA TRP A 287 -8.47 3.86 -14.91
C TRP A 287 -9.36 4.63 -15.88
N GLY A 288 -8.81 5.21 -16.92
CA GLY A 288 -9.56 6.01 -17.90
C GLY A 288 -9.93 7.41 -17.43
N VAL A 289 -9.46 7.84 -16.26
CA VAL A 289 -9.65 9.22 -15.77
C VAL A 289 -8.68 10.14 -16.52
N SER A 290 -9.18 10.87 -17.51
CA SER A 290 -8.35 11.67 -18.43
C SER A 290 -7.49 12.75 -17.74
N SER A 291 -7.88 13.22 -16.57
CA SER A 291 -7.12 14.19 -15.79
C SER A 291 -5.98 13.57 -14.96
N LEU A 292 -5.93 12.25 -14.80
CA LEU A 292 -4.90 11.54 -14.03
C LEU A 292 -4.04 10.67 -14.93
N LEU A 293 -2.82 11.12 -15.22
CA LEU A 293 -1.89 10.51 -16.15
C LEU A 293 -1.10 9.43 -15.47
N GLU A 294 -1.20 8.20 -15.96
CA GLU A 294 -0.36 7.12 -15.46
C GLU A 294 1.10 7.34 -15.87
N VAL A 295 2.01 7.22 -14.90
CA VAL A 295 3.45 7.37 -15.13
C VAL A 295 4.06 6.02 -15.51
N ASN A 296 5.01 6.03 -16.44
CA ASN A 296 5.78 4.85 -16.79
C ASN A 296 6.77 4.48 -15.66
N LYS A 297 6.33 3.63 -14.75
CA LYS A 297 7.10 3.17 -13.58
C LYS A 297 8.35 2.35 -13.94
N SER A 298 8.47 1.91 -15.19
CA SER A 298 9.68 1.22 -15.71
C SER A 298 10.73 2.19 -16.24
N ASN A 299 10.40 3.47 -16.42
CA ASN A 299 11.33 4.49 -16.88
C ASN A 299 12.42 4.74 -15.82
N LYS A 300 13.68 4.67 -16.22
CA LYS A 300 14.83 4.80 -15.30
C LYS A 300 14.98 6.20 -14.70
N GLU A 301 14.70 7.23 -15.48
CA GLU A 301 14.78 8.62 -15.02
C GLU A 301 13.67 8.93 -14.01
N TYR A 302 12.44 8.42 -14.25
CA TYR A 302 11.37 8.49 -13.26
C TYR A 302 11.71 7.74 -11.98
N GLN A 303 12.26 6.53 -12.10
CA GLN A 303 12.74 5.76 -10.97
C GLN A 303 13.77 6.54 -10.14
N ASP A 304 14.77 7.14 -10.82
CA ASP A 304 15.80 7.96 -10.16
C ASP A 304 15.20 9.21 -9.51
N PHE A 305 14.24 9.85 -10.18
CA PHE A 305 13.50 10.98 -9.60
C PHE A 305 12.73 10.59 -8.32
N ILE A 306 12.17 9.41 -8.22
CA ILE A 306 11.44 8.99 -7.01
C ILE A 306 12.42 8.55 -5.91
N TYR A 307 13.32 7.60 -6.19
CA TYR A 307 14.15 6.96 -5.14
C TYR A 307 15.66 7.11 -5.34
N GLY A 308 16.12 7.89 -6.28
CA GLY A 308 17.52 8.26 -6.43
C GLY A 308 18.06 9.14 -5.31
N ASP A 309 19.38 9.41 -5.34
CA ASP A 309 20.06 10.14 -4.26
C ASP A 309 19.60 11.59 -4.08
N HIS A 310 19.07 12.19 -5.12
CA HIS A 310 18.48 13.55 -5.12
C HIS A 310 16.96 13.55 -5.39
N GLY A 311 16.34 12.36 -5.36
CA GLY A 311 14.93 12.17 -5.67
C GLY A 311 13.99 12.58 -4.53
N VAL A 312 12.70 12.35 -4.77
CA VAL A 312 11.60 12.73 -3.86
C VAL A 312 11.80 12.12 -2.47
N LEU A 313 12.03 10.80 -2.39
CA LEU A 313 12.23 10.14 -1.10
C LEU A 313 13.45 10.71 -0.36
N ALA A 314 14.55 10.95 -1.07
CA ALA A 314 15.77 11.49 -0.48
C ALA A 314 15.58 12.91 0.07
N LYS A 315 14.83 13.77 -0.64
CA LYS A 315 14.52 15.13 -0.18
C LYS A 315 13.80 15.09 1.16
N TRP A 316 12.66 14.41 1.23
CA TRP A 316 11.81 14.46 2.41
C TRP A 316 12.34 13.61 3.59
N THR A 317 13.13 12.56 3.31
CA THR A 317 13.82 11.82 4.39
C THR A 317 14.91 12.69 5.04
N ARG A 318 15.60 13.57 4.29
CA ARG A 318 16.52 14.56 4.89
C ARG A 318 15.82 15.52 5.83
N ASP A 319 14.55 15.81 5.60
CA ASP A 319 13.69 16.58 6.51
C ASP A 319 13.14 15.74 7.68
N GLN A 320 13.68 14.52 7.88
CA GLN A 320 13.39 13.61 8.99
C GLN A 320 11.98 13.02 9.00
N VAL A 321 11.36 12.85 7.83
CA VAL A 321 10.15 12.03 7.69
C VAL A 321 10.49 10.58 8.02
N ASP A 322 9.70 9.96 8.90
CA ASP A 322 9.97 8.62 9.43
C ASP A 322 9.58 7.48 8.49
N GLY A 323 8.59 7.71 7.62
CA GLY A 323 8.13 6.67 6.71
C GLY A 323 7.18 7.15 5.61
N TRP A 324 6.79 6.20 4.78
CA TRP A 324 5.94 6.43 3.62
C TRP A 324 4.80 5.42 3.54
N ARG A 325 3.61 5.89 3.30
CA ARG A 325 2.50 5.08 2.80
C ARG A 325 2.50 5.20 1.28
N LEU A 326 2.45 4.08 0.58
CA LEU A 326 2.41 4.07 -0.88
C LEU A 326 0.97 3.92 -1.35
N ASP A 327 0.51 4.91 -2.11
CA ASP A 327 -0.80 4.88 -2.74
C ASP A 327 -0.82 3.84 -3.87
N VAL A 328 -1.95 3.12 -4.02
CA VAL A 328 -2.17 2.06 -5.03
C VAL A 328 -0.95 1.15 -5.23
N ALA A 329 -0.39 0.66 -4.12
CA ALA A 329 0.84 -0.13 -4.11
C ALA A 329 0.76 -1.43 -4.92
N ASP A 330 -0.43 -1.98 -5.11
CA ASP A 330 -0.75 -3.13 -5.95
C ASP A 330 -0.55 -2.87 -7.46
N GLU A 331 -0.58 -1.62 -7.89
CA GLU A 331 -0.30 -1.20 -9.26
C GLU A 331 1.18 -0.80 -9.50
N LEU A 332 1.97 -0.75 -8.43
CA LEU A 332 3.41 -0.48 -8.54
C LEU A 332 4.19 -1.77 -8.80
N PRO A 333 5.12 -1.81 -9.79
CA PRO A 333 5.94 -2.98 -10.03
C PRO A 333 6.71 -3.42 -8.78
N MET A 334 6.82 -4.72 -8.55
CA MET A 334 7.49 -5.26 -7.36
C MET A 334 8.92 -4.77 -7.20
N ASP A 335 9.66 -4.60 -8.31
CA ASP A 335 11.04 -4.07 -8.26
C ASP A 335 11.08 -2.59 -7.90
N PHE A 336 10.05 -1.81 -8.30
CA PHE A 336 9.89 -0.42 -7.89
C PHE A 336 9.71 -0.34 -6.35
N LEU A 337 8.82 -1.16 -5.78
CA LEU A 337 8.61 -1.26 -4.34
C LEU A 337 9.87 -1.70 -3.59
N ARG A 338 10.60 -2.70 -4.11
CA ARG A 338 11.87 -3.17 -3.54
C ARG A 338 12.93 -2.07 -3.53
N ASN A 339 13.01 -1.27 -4.58
CA ASN A 339 13.99 -0.18 -4.69
C ASN A 339 13.64 0.99 -3.76
N ILE A 340 12.36 1.36 -3.62
CA ILE A 340 11.90 2.29 -2.58
C ILE A 340 12.39 1.82 -1.21
N ARG A 341 12.11 0.57 -0.86
CA ARG A 341 12.55 0.01 0.42
C ARG A 341 14.05 0.07 0.62
N ARG A 342 14.83 -0.36 -0.39
CA ARG A 342 16.30 -0.30 -0.33
C ARG A 342 16.80 1.12 -0.11
N ARG A 343 16.13 2.11 -0.68
CA ARG A 343 16.46 3.52 -0.49
C ARG A 343 16.24 3.97 0.95
N LEU A 344 15.09 3.61 1.54
CA LEU A 344 14.71 4.02 2.90
C LEU A 344 15.49 3.27 4.00
N MET A 345 16.16 2.18 3.69
CA MET A 345 16.99 1.42 4.64
C MET A 345 18.48 1.81 4.62
N LYS A 346 18.88 2.77 3.79
CA LYS A 346 20.23 3.34 3.76
C LYS A 346 20.36 4.50 4.77
#